data_e483c33582e384876cf61c8add00e383
#
_entry.id   e483c33582e384876cf61c8add00e383
#
_cell.length_a   1.000
_cell.length_b   1.000
_cell.length_c   1.000
_cell.angle_alpha   90.00
_cell.angle_beta   90.00
_cell.angle_gamma   90.00
#
_symmetry.space_group_name_H-M   'P 1'
#
loop_
_entity.id
_entity.type
_entity.pdbx_description
1 polymer ?
#
loop_
_entity_poly.entity_id
_entity_poly.type
_entity_poly.pdbx_seq_one_letter_code
_entity_poly.pdbx_strand_id
1 'polypeptide(L)'
;MKKIILGLTAAAALSGPAFAEMLELEKDELTFGFIKLTDMAPLAVAYENGYFLDEGLFVTLEAQANWKVLLDGVISGQLDGAHMLAGQPLAATIGYGTEAHIITPFSMDLNGNGITVSNEVWEMMRSHIPSMDDGRPQHPISAKALVPVVEQFREEGKPFNMGMVFPVSTHNYELRYWLAAGGLHPGYYSPENVSGQISADVFLSVTPPPQMPATLEAGTISGYCVGEPWNQQAVFKGIGVPVITDYQLWKNNPEKVFGITAEFAEQYPNTTLAITKALIRAAIWLDENENANRPEAVEILSRPEYVGADYDVIANSMTGFFEFEKGDKRDIPDFNVFFRYNATYPFYSDAVWYLTQMRRWGQISEDKSDAWYDEMARKVYKPEIYLEAARLLVDEGMANEADFPWDSDGYKAPTPAADIIDGIPYDGRAPNDYLESLPIGLKAGQIVAGTEVEG
;
A
#
# COMPACT_ATOMS: atom_id res chain seq x y z
N MET A 1 -7.67 -86.25 14.51
CA MET A 1 -6.85 -85.04 14.69
C MET A 1 -7.27 -84.01 13.65
N LYS A 2 -8.13 -83.08 14.01
CA LYS A 2 -8.61 -81.99 13.14
C LYS A 2 -7.77 -80.73 13.43
N LYS A 3 -7.06 -80.25 12.42
CA LYS A 3 -6.30 -78.98 12.50
C LYS A 3 -7.28 -77.82 12.20
N ILE A 4 -7.44 -76.93 13.17
CA ILE A 4 -8.14 -75.66 13.03
C ILE A 4 -7.11 -74.64 12.50
N ILE A 5 -7.40 -74.09 11.31
CA ILE A 5 -6.66 -72.94 10.74
C ILE A 5 -7.37 -71.68 11.18
N LEU A 6 -6.72 -70.85 12.03
CA LEU A 6 -7.15 -69.53 12.39
C LEU A 6 -6.77 -68.58 11.27
N GLY A 7 -7.74 -68.03 10.55
CA GLY A 7 -7.52 -66.97 9.58
C GLY A 7 -7.43 -65.61 10.28
N LEU A 8 -6.30 -64.93 10.18
CA LEU A 8 -6.12 -63.55 10.62
C LEU A 8 -6.64 -62.65 9.48
N THR A 9 -7.78 -62.02 9.66
CA THR A 9 -8.28 -60.94 8.82
C THR A 9 -7.63 -59.65 9.28
N ALA A 10 -6.64 -59.17 8.48
CA ALA A 10 -6.11 -57.80 8.64
C ALA A 10 -7.16 -56.80 8.11
N ALA A 11 -7.77 -56.01 8.99
CA ALA A 11 -8.57 -54.86 8.65
C ALA A 11 -7.59 -53.75 8.21
N ALA A 12 -7.53 -53.49 6.90
CA ALA A 12 -6.89 -52.28 6.37
C ALA A 12 -7.81 -51.11 6.74
N ALA A 13 -7.38 -50.26 7.65
CA ALA A 13 -8.00 -48.98 7.90
C ALA A 13 -7.69 -48.11 6.68
N LEU A 14 -8.67 -47.85 5.84
CA LEU A 14 -8.67 -46.81 4.85
C LEU A 14 -8.69 -45.47 5.60
N SER A 15 -7.54 -44.88 5.83
CA SER A 15 -7.43 -43.46 6.15
C SER A 15 -7.83 -42.70 4.90
N GLY A 16 -9.10 -42.32 4.78
CA GLY A 16 -9.54 -41.31 3.83
C GLY A 16 -8.81 -39.98 4.14
N PRO A 17 -8.68 -39.08 3.17
CA PRO A 17 -8.18 -37.74 3.45
C PRO A 17 -9.03 -37.18 4.59
N ALA A 18 -8.38 -36.75 5.69
CA ALA A 18 -9.03 -35.96 6.71
C ALA A 18 -9.46 -34.67 6.00
N PHE A 19 -10.74 -34.47 5.78
CA PHE A 19 -11.27 -33.16 5.44
C PHE A 19 -10.91 -32.29 6.66
N ALA A 20 -10.13 -31.24 6.43
CA ALA A 20 -9.93 -30.23 7.45
C ALA A 20 -11.31 -29.73 7.88
N GLU A 21 -11.56 -29.75 9.18
CA GLU A 21 -12.84 -29.30 9.73
C GLU A 21 -12.92 -27.79 9.46
N MET A 22 -13.97 -27.34 8.75
CA MET A 22 -14.18 -25.91 8.50
C MET A 22 -14.27 -25.18 9.84
N LEU A 23 -13.73 -23.97 9.89
CA LEU A 23 -13.84 -23.11 11.08
C LEU A 23 -15.32 -22.85 11.40
N GLU A 24 -15.70 -22.95 12.66
CA GLU A 24 -17.03 -22.55 13.12
C GLU A 24 -17.06 -21.01 13.19
N LEU A 25 -17.63 -20.38 12.14
CA LEU A 25 -17.65 -18.93 12.00
C LEU A 25 -18.64 -18.30 12.98
N GLU A 26 -18.22 -17.21 13.63
CA GLU A 26 -19.07 -16.42 14.51
C GLU A 26 -19.97 -15.46 13.69
N LYS A 27 -19.49 -15.05 12.52
CA LYS A 27 -20.20 -14.18 11.56
C LYS A 27 -19.79 -14.57 10.14
N ASP A 28 -20.76 -14.82 9.27
CA ASP A 28 -20.55 -15.29 7.89
C ASP A 28 -20.99 -14.29 6.81
N GLU A 29 -21.90 -13.36 7.13
CA GLU A 29 -22.31 -12.27 6.20
C GLU A 29 -21.46 -11.03 6.49
N LEU A 30 -20.68 -10.59 5.50
CA LEU A 30 -19.68 -9.52 5.66
C LEU A 30 -19.76 -8.49 4.53
N THR A 31 -19.48 -7.23 4.86
CA THR A 31 -19.36 -6.15 3.89
C THR A 31 -17.97 -5.53 3.98
N PHE A 32 -17.22 -5.54 2.85
CA PHE A 32 -15.90 -4.92 2.77
C PHE A 32 -15.88 -3.71 1.85
N GLY A 33 -15.26 -2.63 2.34
CA GLY A 33 -15.06 -1.41 1.58
C GLY A 33 -13.77 -1.43 0.75
N PHE A 34 -13.79 -0.75 -0.39
CA PHE A 34 -12.58 -0.53 -1.19
C PHE A 34 -12.62 0.80 -1.94
N ILE A 35 -11.46 1.28 -2.37
CA ILE A 35 -11.31 2.37 -3.33
C ILE A 35 -10.92 1.77 -4.69
N LYS A 36 -11.38 2.39 -5.78
CA LYS A 36 -11.12 1.95 -7.17
C LYS A 36 -9.66 2.13 -7.58
N LEU A 37 -8.85 1.17 -7.20
CA LEU A 37 -7.40 1.05 -7.43
C LEU A 37 -7.05 -0.41 -7.71
N THR A 38 -5.96 -0.67 -8.41
CA THR A 38 -5.53 -2.05 -8.74
C THR A 38 -5.10 -2.86 -7.52
N ASP A 39 -4.65 -2.19 -6.47
CA ASP A 39 -4.23 -2.80 -5.20
C ASP A 39 -5.37 -3.43 -4.37
N MET A 40 -6.66 -3.19 -4.78
CA MET A 40 -7.78 -3.95 -4.22
C MET A 40 -7.91 -5.37 -4.82
N ALA A 41 -7.04 -5.77 -5.74
CA ALA A 41 -7.10 -7.04 -6.45
C ALA A 41 -7.27 -8.28 -5.56
N PRO A 42 -6.61 -8.40 -4.38
CA PRO A 42 -6.85 -9.55 -3.50
C PRO A 42 -8.31 -9.72 -3.09
N LEU A 43 -9.04 -8.61 -2.85
CA LEU A 43 -10.48 -8.67 -2.53
C LEU A 43 -11.32 -9.13 -3.72
N ALA A 44 -11.07 -8.55 -4.90
CA ALA A 44 -11.80 -8.90 -6.12
C ALA A 44 -11.57 -10.37 -6.53
N VAL A 45 -10.31 -10.82 -6.48
CA VAL A 45 -9.93 -12.20 -6.81
C VAL A 45 -10.50 -13.19 -5.80
N ALA A 46 -10.44 -12.88 -4.48
CA ALA A 46 -11.03 -13.75 -3.46
C ALA A 46 -12.54 -13.91 -3.65
N TYR A 47 -13.22 -12.86 -4.08
CA TYR A 47 -14.65 -12.88 -4.38
C TYR A 47 -14.96 -13.68 -5.67
N GLU A 48 -14.32 -13.35 -6.79
CA GLU A 48 -14.61 -13.95 -8.10
C GLU A 48 -14.18 -15.40 -8.20
N ASN A 49 -13.07 -15.78 -7.57
CA ASN A 49 -12.60 -17.17 -7.54
C ASN A 49 -13.28 -18.01 -6.44
N GLY A 50 -14.22 -17.43 -5.69
CA GLY A 50 -14.99 -18.14 -4.68
C GLY A 50 -14.22 -18.47 -3.40
N TYR A 51 -13.03 -17.86 -3.17
CA TYR A 51 -12.22 -18.18 -1.99
C TYR A 51 -12.91 -17.78 -0.68
N PHE A 52 -13.71 -16.72 -0.67
CA PHE A 52 -14.56 -16.40 0.49
C PHE A 52 -15.62 -17.45 0.72
N LEU A 53 -16.29 -17.92 -0.35
CA LEU A 53 -17.30 -18.96 -0.26
C LEU A 53 -16.74 -20.31 0.21
N ASP A 54 -15.52 -20.66 -0.22
CA ASP A 54 -14.83 -21.87 0.23
C ASP A 54 -14.60 -21.87 1.75
N GLU A 55 -14.41 -20.68 2.35
CA GLU A 55 -14.27 -20.49 3.79
C GLU A 55 -15.63 -20.27 4.51
N GLY A 56 -16.76 -20.38 3.79
CA GLY A 56 -18.11 -20.19 4.34
C GLY A 56 -18.52 -18.72 4.51
N LEU A 57 -17.80 -17.78 3.89
CA LEU A 57 -18.07 -16.34 4.00
C LEU A 57 -18.93 -15.84 2.84
N PHE A 58 -19.98 -15.10 3.14
CA PHE A 58 -20.85 -14.41 2.19
C PHE A 58 -20.48 -12.92 2.16
N VAL A 59 -19.60 -12.54 1.24
CA VAL A 59 -19.00 -11.21 1.19
C VAL A 59 -19.73 -10.32 0.18
N THR A 60 -19.99 -9.08 0.58
CA THR A 60 -20.36 -7.96 -0.32
C THR A 60 -19.19 -6.99 -0.41
N LEU A 61 -18.78 -6.61 -1.63
CA LEU A 61 -17.74 -5.61 -1.86
C LEU A 61 -18.38 -4.27 -2.25
N GLU A 62 -18.06 -3.19 -1.52
CA GLU A 62 -18.62 -1.86 -1.72
C GLU A 62 -17.54 -0.81 -2.04
N ALA A 63 -17.61 -0.23 -3.25
CA ALA A 63 -16.75 0.89 -3.61
C ALA A 63 -17.12 2.15 -2.79
N GLN A 64 -16.12 2.75 -2.16
CA GLN A 64 -16.28 3.95 -1.34
C GLN A 64 -15.83 5.20 -2.10
N ALA A 65 -16.43 6.36 -1.76
CA ALA A 65 -16.17 7.62 -2.45
C ALA A 65 -14.74 8.17 -2.21
N ASN A 66 -14.21 7.97 -1.03
CA ASN A 66 -12.89 8.41 -0.62
C ASN A 66 -12.43 7.68 0.67
N TRP A 67 -11.16 7.89 1.04
CA TRP A 67 -10.52 7.23 2.16
C TRP A 67 -11.12 7.57 3.53
N LYS A 68 -11.68 8.80 3.68
CA LYS A 68 -12.34 9.17 4.94
C LYS A 68 -13.65 8.42 5.13
N VAL A 69 -14.48 8.37 4.09
CA VAL A 69 -15.76 7.63 4.12
C VAL A 69 -15.53 6.15 4.40
N LEU A 70 -14.49 5.56 3.79
CA LEU A 70 -14.10 4.18 4.01
C LEU A 70 -13.69 3.94 5.47
N LEU A 71 -12.83 4.80 6.03
CA LEU A 71 -12.38 4.70 7.43
C LEU A 71 -13.58 4.84 8.40
N ASP A 72 -14.43 5.85 8.20
CA ASP A 72 -15.63 6.08 9.01
C ASP A 72 -16.59 4.87 8.94
N GLY A 73 -16.69 4.23 7.76
CA GLY A 73 -17.48 3.02 7.55
C GLY A 73 -17.00 1.83 8.39
N VAL A 74 -15.68 1.61 8.47
CA VAL A 74 -15.08 0.58 9.32
C VAL A 74 -15.27 0.89 10.80
N ILE A 75 -15.01 2.13 11.22
CA ILE A 75 -15.16 2.57 12.62
C ILE A 75 -16.60 2.44 13.11
N SER A 76 -17.58 2.77 12.25
CA SER A 76 -19.00 2.70 12.60
C SER A 76 -19.61 1.29 12.52
N GLY A 77 -18.88 0.30 11.98
CA GLY A 77 -19.37 -1.04 11.71
C GLY A 77 -20.34 -1.15 10.51
N GLN A 78 -20.42 -0.12 9.65
CA GLN A 78 -21.10 -0.23 8.36
C GLN A 78 -20.32 -1.13 7.40
N LEU A 79 -19.01 -1.13 7.54
CA LEU A 79 -18.09 -2.05 6.86
C LEU A 79 -17.44 -2.94 7.93
N ASP A 80 -17.43 -4.23 7.69
CA ASP A 80 -16.78 -5.20 8.57
C ASP A 80 -15.25 -5.16 8.45
N GLY A 81 -14.77 -4.71 7.31
CA GLY A 81 -13.35 -4.50 7.01
C GLY A 81 -13.19 -3.73 5.72
N ALA A 82 -11.97 -3.36 5.40
CA ALA A 82 -11.71 -2.61 4.18
C ALA A 82 -10.27 -2.72 3.68
N HIS A 83 -10.11 -2.56 2.37
CA HIS A 83 -8.88 -2.15 1.71
C HIS A 83 -8.52 -0.74 2.19
N MET A 84 -7.45 -0.59 2.97
CA MET A 84 -7.10 0.66 3.65
C MET A 84 -5.68 1.12 3.28
N LEU A 85 -5.47 2.43 3.36
CA LEU A 85 -4.12 3.00 3.41
C LEU A 85 -3.42 2.50 4.66
N ALA A 86 -2.20 1.99 4.54
CA ALA A 86 -1.47 1.41 5.69
C ALA A 86 -1.26 2.38 6.85
N GLY A 87 -1.22 3.68 6.57
CA GLY A 87 -1.15 4.72 7.60
C GLY A 87 -2.45 4.99 8.35
N GLN A 88 -3.63 4.58 7.82
CA GLN A 88 -4.92 4.88 8.47
C GLN A 88 -5.11 4.14 9.81
N PRO A 89 -4.87 2.83 9.92
CA PRO A 89 -4.95 2.14 11.21
C PRO A 89 -3.99 2.70 12.26
N LEU A 90 -2.78 3.04 11.84
CA LEU A 90 -1.77 3.63 12.72
C LEU A 90 -2.20 5.02 13.21
N ALA A 91 -2.62 5.90 12.29
CA ALA A 91 -3.09 7.23 12.60
C ALA A 91 -4.30 7.21 13.55
N ALA A 92 -5.28 6.35 13.30
CA ALA A 92 -6.44 6.18 14.16
C ALA A 92 -6.04 5.69 15.57
N THR A 93 -5.10 4.74 15.65
CA THR A 93 -4.64 4.19 16.94
C THR A 93 -3.87 5.22 17.77
N ILE A 94 -3.11 6.14 17.15
CA ILE A 94 -2.42 7.23 17.86
C ILE A 94 -3.28 8.49 18.04
N GLY A 95 -4.53 8.49 17.58
CA GLY A 95 -5.47 9.61 17.70
C GLY A 95 -5.23 10.77 16.74
N TYR A 96 -4.54 10.56 15.61
CA TYR A 96 -4.38 11.59 14.59
C TYR A 96 -5.59 11.65 13.66
N GLY A 97 -6.34 12.75 13.73
CA GLY A 97 -7.54 13.01 12.93
C GLY A 97 -8.80 12.31 13.42
N THR A 98 -8.71 11.08 13.85
CA THR A 98 -9.78 10.30 14.49
C THR A 98 -9.16 9.32 15.49
N GLU A 99 -9.92 8.85 16.46
CA GLU A 99 -9.45 7.88 17.45
C GLU A 99 -10.24 6.59 17.32
N ALA A 100 -9.55 5.50 16.96
CA ALA A 100 -10.14 4.17 16.88
C ALA A 100 -9.03 3.12 16.89
N HIS A 101 -9.28 1.94 17.45
CA HIS A 101 -8.35 0.83 17.41
C HIS A 101 -8.66 -0.07 16.22
N ILE A 102 -7.92 0.13 15.14
CA ILE A 102 -7.99 -0.67 13.92
C ILE A 102 -6.72 -1.50 13.84
N ILE A 103 -6.87 -2.76 13.49
CA ILE A 103 -5.76 -3.69 13.29
C ILE A 103 -5.70 -4.18 11.84
N THR A 104 -4.55 -4.71 11.45
CA THR A 104 -4.39 -5.39 10.17
C THR A 104 -3.72 -6.75 10.35
N PRO A 105 -4.40 -7.84 9.97
CA PRO A 105 -3.81 -9.18 9.89
C PRO A 105 -3.15 -9.45 8.54
N PHE A 106 -3.28 -8.53 7.55
CA PHE A 106 -2.91 -8.80 6.17
C PHE A 106 -2.47 -7.51 5.46
N SER A 107 -1.23 -7.47 4.97
CA SER A 107 -0.79 -6.46 4.01
C SER A 107 -1.27 -6.87 2.62
N MET A 108 -1.75 -5.90 1.81
CA MET A 108 -2.40 -6.26 0.55
C MET A 108 -1.42 -6.36 -0.61
N ASP A 109 -0.36 -5.55 -0.59
CA ASP A 109 0.63 -5.48 -1.67
C ASP A 109 1.92 -4.77 -1.27
N LEU A 110 2.88 -4.85 -2.18
CA LEU A 110 4.06 -3.99 -2.22
C LEU A 110 4.05 -3.18 -3.51
N ASN A 111 4.53 -1.94 -3.44
CA ASN A 111 4.61 -1.00 -4.55
C ASN A 111 3.20 -0.67 -5.12
N GLY A 112 3.11 -0.30 -6.40
CA GLY A 112 1.83 -0.07 -7.08
C GLY A 112 1.47 1.40 -7.27
N ASN A 113 2.31 2.34 -6.82
CA ASN A 113 2.13 3.78 -6.96
C ASN A 113 3.06 4.40 -8.01
N GLY A 114 2.67 5.58 -8.48
CA GLY A 114 3.52 6.40 -9.33
C GLY A 114 3.33 7.90 -9.08
N ILE A 115 4.35 8.67 -9.41
CA ILE A 115 4.30 10.13 -9.41
C ILE A 115 4.22 10.58 -10.87
N THR A 116 3.12 11.25 -11.21
CA THR A 116 2.83 11.78 -12.54
C THR A 116 2.85 13.30 -12.51
N VAL A 117 3.43 13.93 -13.53
CA VAL A 117 3.38 15.37 -13.76
C VAL A 117 2.61 15.70 -15.03
N SER A 118 2.09 16.92 -15.15
CA SER A 118 1.44 17.40 -16.37
C SER A 118 2.44 17.45 -17.53
N ASN A 119 1.94 17.42 -18.78
CA ASN A 119 2.78 17.59 -19.96
C ASN A 119 3.56 18.92 -19.94
N GLU A 120 2.96 20.00 -19.44
CA GLU A 120 3.64 21.29 -19.29
C GLU A 120 4.86 21.17 -18.37
N VAL A 121 4.68 20.58 -17.19
CA VAL A 121 5.77 20.35 -16.24
C VAL A 121 6.81 19.39 -16.81
N TRP A 122 6.39 18.34 -17.52
CA TRP A 122 7.27 17.38 -18.15
C TRP A 122 8.21 18.04 -19.17
N GLU A 123 7.70 18.87 -20.07
CA GLU A 123 8.50 19.58 -21.05
C GLU A 123 9.54 20.50 -20.40
N MET A 124 9.19 21.14 -19.28
CA MET A 124 10.12 21.97 -18.51
C MET A 124 11.17 21.12 -17.79
N MET A 125 10.81 19.97 -17.24
CA MET A 125 11.71 19.06 -16.52
C MET A 125 12.69 18.35 -17.45
N ARG A 126 12.25 17.96 -18.65
CA ARG A 126 12.95 17.02 -19.54
C ARG A 126 14.39 17.41 -19.85
N SER A 127 14.67 18.71 -19.98
CA SER A 127 16.03 19.21 -20.23
C SER A 127 16.99 19.03 -19.06
N HIS A 128 16.48 18.75 -17.87
CA HIS A 128 17.24 18.53 -16.63
C HIS A 128 17.41 17.04 -16.28
N ILE A 129 16.96 16.14 -17.17
CA ILE A 129 17.02 14.69 -16.97
C ILE A 129 18.05 14.09 -17.92
N PRO A 130 18.99 13.25 -17.43
CA PRO A 130 19.91 12.53 -18.31
C PRO A 130 19.15 11.65 -19.31
N SER A 131 19.68 11.54 -20.52
CA SER A 131 19.13 10.66 -21.55
C SER A 131 19.93 9.37 -21.65
N MET A 132 19.25 8.29 -21.97
CA MET A 132 19.83 7.01 -22.38
C MET A 132 20.40 7.14 -23.81
N ASP A 133 21.16 6.14 -24.28
CA ASP A 133 21.75 6.12 -25.63
C ASP A 133 20.70 6.16 -26.75
N ASP A 134 19.49 5.68 -26.49
CA ASP A 134 18.34 5.70 -27.41
C ASP A 134 17.52 7.02 -27.35
N GLY A 135 17.95 7.98 -26.53
CA GLY A 135 17.31 9.28 -26.35
C GLY A 135 16.15 9.32 -25.37
N ARG A 136 15.77 8.19 -24.79
CA ARG A 136 14.74 8.13 -23.74
C ARG A 136 15.28 8.69 -22.40
N PRO A 137 14.43 9.24 -21.53
CA PRO A 137 14.84 9.68 -20.20
C PRO A 137 15.43 8.53 -19.38
N GLN A 138 16.49 8.81 -18.63
CA GLN A 138 17.07 7.85 -17.70
C GLN A 138 16.23 7.82 -16.42
N HIS A 139 15.76 6.64 -16.02
CA HIS A 139 15.08 6.40 -14.76
C HIS A 139 16.00 5.70 -13.74
N PRO A 140 15.76 5.89 -12.43
CA PRO A 140 14.72 6.72 -11.81
C PRO A 140 14.98 8.23 -11.98
N ILE A 141 13.90 9.01 -12.11
CA ILE A 141 14.01 10.47 -12.23
C ILE A 141 13.98 11.10 -10.82
N SER A 142 15.03 11.81 -10.47
CA SER A 142 15.12 12.57 -9.23
C SER A 142 14.28 13.85 -9.27
N ALA A 143 13.66 14.23 -8.16
CA ALA A 143 13.00 15.52 -8.01
C ALA A 143 13.95 16.73 -8.15
N LYS A 144 15.28 16.53 -8.23
CA LYS A 144 16.23 17.58 -8.62
C LYS A 144 15.88 18.19 -9.97
N ALA A 145 15.34 17.40 -10.90
CA ALA A 145 14.87 17.89 -12.19
C ALA A 145 13.63 18.80 -12.09
N LEU A 146 12.88 18.73 -11.01
CA LEU A 146 11.72 19.57 -10.74
C LEU A 146 12.09 20.93 -10.13
N VAL A 147 13.25 21.05 -9.48
CA VAL A 147 13.68 22.27 -8.78
C VAL A 147 13.57 23.53 -9.66
N PRO A 148 14.17 23.56 -10.89
CA PRO A 148 14.09 24.75 -11.74
C PRO A 148 12.65 25.09 -12.15
N VAL A 149 11.78 24.09 -12.26
CA VAL A 149 10.35 24.30 -12.60
C VAL A 149 9.62 24.98 -11.44
N VAL A 150 9.83 24.50 -10.22
CA VAL A 150 9.24 25.10 -9.01
C VAL A 150 9.75 26.53 -8.80
N GLU A 151 11.03 26.78 -9.05
CA GLU A 151 11.62 28.13 -9.00
C GLU A 151 10.97 29.06 -10.02
N GLN A 152 10.78 28.61 -11.27
CA GLN A 152 10.10 29.40 -12.30
C GLN A 152 8.66 29.73 -11.90
N PHE A 153 7.89 28.78 -11.38
CA PHE A 153 6.53 29.04 -10.88
C PHE A 153 6.54 30.10 -9.77
N ARG A 154 7.51 30.02 -8.85
CA ARG A 154 7.69 31.02 -7.79
C ARG A 154 8.01 32.41 -8.32
N GLU A 155 8.91 32.52 -9.32
CA GLU A 155 9.25 33.78 -9.97
C GLU A 155 8.05 34.41 -10.70
N GLU A 156 7.17 33.56 -11.24
CA GLU A 156 5.91 33.98 -11.86
C GLU A 156 4.81 34.30 -10.85
N GLY A 157 5.07 34.14 -9.55
CA GLY A 157 4.07 34.34 -8.48
C GLY A 157 2.97 33.28 -8.45
N LYS A 158 3.21 32.10 -9.01
CA LYS A 158 2.29 30.97 -9.07
C LYS A 158 2.66 29.90 -8.05
N PRO A 159 1.69 29.33 -7.29
CA PRO A 159 1.96 28.18 -6.46
C PRO A 159 2.17 26.92 -7.32
N PHE A 160 3.10 26.05 -6.90
CA PHE A 160 3.25 24.72 -7.49
C PHE A 160 2.47 23.71 -6.62
N ASN A 161 1.37 23.18 -7.18
CA ASN A 161 0.46 22.29 -6.46
C ASN A 161 0.59 20.86 -6.98
N MET A 162 0.64 19.87 -6.07
CA MET A 162 0.54 18.45 -6.40
C MET A 162 -0.57 17.77 -5.60
N GLY A 163 -1.15 16.73 -6.19
CA GLY A 163 -2.21 15.94 -5.58
C GLY A 163 -1.63 14.77 -4.76
N MET A 164 -2.24 14.48 -3.63
CA MET A 164 -2.08 13.25 -2.86
C MET A 164 -3.44 12.77 -2.39
N VAL A 165 -3.58 11.49 -2.00
CA VAL A 165 -4.90 10.92 -1.79
C VAL A 165 -5.46 11.10 -0.38
N PHE A 166 -4.58 11.21 0.63
CA PHE A 166 -4.95 11.41 2.02
C PHE A 166 -3.71 11.76 2.88
N PRO A 167 -3.84 12.56 3.97
CA PRO A 167 -2.67 13.00 4.77
C PRO A 167 -1.80 11.89 5.37
N VAL A 168 -2.38 10.72 5.65
CA VAL A 168 -1.65 9.56 6.21
C VAL A 168 -1.50 8.43 5.19
N SER A 169 -1.49 8.75 3.89
CA SER A 169 -1.29 7.78 2.82
C SER A 169 0.17 7.57 2.49
N THR A 170 0.50 6.38 1.99
CA THR A 170 1.79 6.08 1.37
C THR A 170 2.09 7.09 0.27
N HIS A 171 1.13 7.38 -0.60
CA HIS A 171 1.23 8.39 -1.68
C HIS A 171 1.69 9.77 -1.18
N ASN A 172 1.15 10.25 -0.03
CA ASN A 172 1.60 11.50 0.57
C ASN A 172 3.05 11.41 1.05
N TYR A 173 3.42 10.29 1.70
CA TYR A 173 4.77 10.12 2.22
C TYR A 173 5.79 9.87 1.11
N GLU A 174 5.46 9.15 0.08
CA GLU A 174 6.30 8.92 -1.11
C GLU A 174 6.54 10.21 -1.90
N LEU A 175 5.47 10.98 -2.13
CA LEU A 175 5.59 12.28 -2.79
C LEU A 175 6.48 13.23 -1.98
N ARG A 176 6.28 13.32 -0.66
CA ARG A 176 7.14 14.09 0.25
C ARG A 176 8.57 13.58 0.26
N TYR A 177 8.74 12.26 0.24
CA TYR A 177 10.06 11.64 0.20
C TYR A 177 10.82 11.99 -1.08
N TRP A 178 10.18 11.83 -2.24
CA TRP A 178 10.74 12.15 -3.54
C TRP A 178 11.14 13.63 -3.66
N LEU A 179 10.24 14.53 -3.25
CA LEU A 179 10.49 15.97 -3.23
C LEU A 179 11.70 16.31 -2.33
N ALA A 180 11.72 15.80 -1.11
CA ALA A 180 12.78 16.02 -0.14
C ALA A 180 14.15 15.47 -0.62
N ALA A 181 14.16 14.28 -1.24
CA ALA A 181 15.37 13.69 -1.85
C ALA A 181 15.93 14.56 -3.00
N GLY A 182 15.08 15.36 -3.64
CA GLY A 182 15.47 16.36 -4.65
C GLY A 182 15.84 17.72 -4.07
N GLY A 183 15.66 17.95 -2.77
CA GLY A 183 15.95 19.22 -2.11
C GLY A 183 14.76 20.19 -2.04
N LEU A 184 13.55 19.77 -2.42
CA LEU A 184 12.31 20.55 -2.31
C LEU A 184 11.60 20.23 -0.98
N HIS A 185 11.17 21.26 -0.27
CA HIS A 185 10.46 21.11 0.99
C HIS A 185 8.95 20.89 0.74
N PRO A 186 8.35 19.74 1.13
CA PRO A 186 6.93 19.47 0.88
C PRO A 186 5.97 20.08 1.93
N GLY A 187 6.51 20.79 2.93
CA GLY A 187 5.77 21.39 4.04
C GLY A 187 5.69 20.49 5.28
N TYR A 188 5.23 21.10 6.38
CA TYR A 188 4.97 20.43 7.66
C TYR A 188 3.50 20.51 8.04
N TYR A 189 3.08 19.54 8.85
CA TYR A 189 1.86 19.60 9.65
C TYR A 189 2.19 20.15 11.05
N SER A 190 1.23 20.77 11.72
CA SER A 190 1.28 21.03 13.15
C SER A 190 -0.09 20.79 13.78
N PRO A 191 -0.20 20.72 15.12
CA PRO A 191 -1.49 20.60 15.78
C PRO A 191 -2.47 21.72 15.43
N GLU A 192 -1.96 22.94 15.17
CA GLU A 192 -2.75 24.12 14.81
C GLU A 192 -2.99 24.26 13.31
N ASN A 193 -2.18 23.58 12.49
CA ASN A 193 -2.27 23.63 11.02
C ASN A 193 -2.09 22.24 10.40
N VAL A 194 -3.21 21.59 10.14
CA VAL A 194 -3.27 20.25 9.56
C VAL A 194 -3.23 20.24 8.03
N SER A 195 -2.91 21.38 7.38
CA SER A 195 -2.81 21.43 5.90
C SER A 195 -1.58 20.71 5.35
N GLY A 196 -0.52 20.55 6.18
CA GLY A 196 0.76 19.98 5.76
C GLY A 196 1.57 20.89 4.83
N GLN A 197 1.31 22.20 4.85
CA GLN A 197 1.88 23.17 3.91
C GLN A 197 2.82 24.20 4.56
N ILE A 198 3.08 24.08 5.86
CA ILE A 198 3.98 25.02 6.57
C ILE A 198 5.39 24.92 5.97
N SER A 199 5.92 26.04 5.51
CA SER A 199 7.26 26.14 4.86
C SER A 199 7.41 25.34 3.56
N ALA A 200 6.31 25.08 2.86
CA ALA A 200 6.34 24.30 1.63
C ALA A 200 6.91 25.08 0.42
N ASP A 201 7.77 24.42 -0.35
CA ASP A 201 8.13 24.81 -1.72
C ASP A 201 7.08 24.28 -2.73
N VAL A 202 6.51 23.09 -2.42
CA VAL A 202 5.48 22.41 -3.19
C VAL A 202 4.28 22.17 -2.28
N PHE A 203 3.11 22.66 -2.69
CA PHE A 203 1.88 22.51 -1.93
C PHE A 203 1.17 21.21 -2.30
N LEU A 204 0.80 20.41 -1.28
CA LEU A 204 0.12 19.15 -1.48
C LEU A 204 -1.36 19.27 -1.08
N SER A 205 -2.25 18.76 -1.94
CA SER A 205 -3.70 18.80 -1.72
C SER A 205 -4.33 17.42 -1.89
N VAL A 206 -5.40 17.16 -1.12
CA VAL A 206 -6.13 15.89 -1.17
C VAL A 206 -7.01 15.84 -2.42
N THR A 207 -6.84 14.79 -3.22
CA THR A 207 -7.68 14.48 -4.38
C THR A 207 -7.99 12.98 -4.38
N PRO A 208 -9.26 12.55 -4.49
CA PRO A 208 -9.59 11.13 -4.61
C PRO A 208 -8.94 10.48 -5.83
N PRO A 209 -8.46 9.23 -5.75
CA PRO A 209 -7.70 8.58 -6.82
C PRO A 209 -8.33 8.67 -8.21
N PRO A 210 -9.62 8.33 -8.43
CA PRO A 210 -10.21 8.39 -9.76
C PRO A 210 -10.35 9.81 -10.34
N GLN A 211 -10.20 10.85 -9.50
CA GLN A 211 -10.30 12.26 -9.91
C GLN A 211 -8.94 12.86 -10.28
N MET A 212 -7.82 12.20 -9.95
CA MET A 212 -6.46 12.72 -10.20
C MET A 212 -6.21 13.10 -11.67
N PRO A 213 -6.50 12.24 -12.68
CA PRO A 213 -6.28 12.59 -14.08
C PRO A 213 -7.10 13.82 -14.51
N ALA A 214 -8.37 13.91 -14.11
CA ALA A 214 -9.22 15.06 -14.46
C ALA A 214 -8.76 16.36 -13.80
N THR A 215 -8.27 16.28 -12.55
CA THR A 215 -7.74 17.44 -11.82
C THR A 215 -6.44 17.95 -12.43
N LEU A 216 -5.58 17.02 -12.93
CA LEU A 216 -4.37 17.33 -13.69
C LEU A 216 -4.71 18.00 -15.03
N GLU A 217 -5.64 17.41 -15.79
CA GLU A 217 -6.10 17.92 -17.09
C GLU A 217 -6.70 19.34 -16.97
N ALA A 218 -7.41 19.60 -15.86
CA ALA A 218 -7.97 20.93 -15.56
C ALA A 218 -6.92 21.96 -15.12
N GLY A 219 -5.64 21.57 -14.92
CA GLY A 219 -4.56 22.45 -14.47
C GLY A 219 -4.69 22.90 -13.01
N THR A 220 -5.52 22.25 -12.21
CA THR A 220 -5.68 22.55 -10.77
C THR A 220 -4.46 22.07 -9.96
N ILE A 221 -3.88 20.95 -10.39
CA ILE A 221 -2.62 20.41 -9.88
C ILE A 221 -1.64 20.25 -11.04
N SER A 222 -0.35 20.41 -10.76
CA SER A 222 0.75 20.28 -11.73
C SER A 222 1.33 18.85 -11.78
N GLY A 223 0.95 18.02 -10.84
CA GLY A 223 1.32 16.61 -10.72
C GLY A 223 0.63 15.96 -9.54
N TYR A 224 0.87 14.67 -9.33
CA TYR A 224 0.28 13.92 -8.22
C TYR A 224 1.06 12.63 -7.93
N CYS A 225 0.83 12.04 -6.76
CA CYS A 225 1.13 10.65 -6.45
C CYS A 225 -0.17 9.88 -6.22
N VAL A 226 -0.34 8.76 -6.91
CA VAL A 226 -1.54 7.92 -6.83
C VAL A 226 -1.20 6.47 -7.18
N GLY A 227 -2.01 5.52 -6.67
CA GLY A 227 -2.00 4.13 -7.08
C GLY A 227 -2.55 3.93 -8.49
N GLU A 228 -2.21 2.79 -9.10
CA GLU A 228 -2.73 2.45 -10.42
C GLU A 228 -4.25 2.11 -10.37
N PRO A 229 -4.96 2.34 -11.49
CA PRO A 229 -4.46 2.62 -12.85
C PRO A 229 -4.39 4.12 -13.22
N TRP A 230 -4.43 5.02 -12.27
CA TRP A 230 -4.67 6.44 -12.57
C TRP A 230 -3.45 7.18 -13.11
N ASN A 231 -2.22 6.64 -12.95
CA ASN A 231 -1.05 7.13 -13.69
C ASN A 231 -1.12 6.66 -15.15
N GLN A 232 -1.44 5.39 -15.39
CA GLN A 232 -1.61 4.86 -16.75
C GLN A 232 -2.78 5.51 -17.49
N GLN A 233 -3.84 5.90 -16.76
CA GLN A 233 -4.95 6.67 -17.35
C GLN A 233 -4.48 8.05 -17.87
N ALA A 234 -3.56 8.71 -17.19
CA ALA A 234 -2.99 9.97 -17.67
C ALA A 234 -2.12 9.77 -18.92
N VAL A 235 -1.32 8.71 -18.97
CA VAL A 235 -0.53 8.34 -20.16
C VAL A 235 -1.46 8.01 -21.33
N PHE A 236 -2.48 7.19 -21.11
CA PHE A 236 -3.45 6.80 -22.12
C PHE A 236 -4.16 7.99 -22.74
N LYS A 237 -4.58 8.94 -21.90
CA LYS A 237 -5.19 10.21 -22.35
C LYS A 237 -4.21 11.21 -22.94
N GLY A 238 -2.90 11.02 -22.76
CA GLY A 238 -1.86 11.95 -23.19
C GLY A 238 -1.88 13.28 -22.44
N ILE A 239 -2.24 13.29 -21.15
CA ILE A 239 -2.36 14.49 -20.31
C ILE A 239 -1.27 14.61 -19.26
N GLY A 240 -0.48 13.55 -19.04
CA GLY A 240 0.59 13.54 -18.05
C GLY A 240 1.58 12.42 -18.26
N VAL A 241 2.73 12.54 -17.61
CA VAL A 241 3.86 11.62 -17.70
C VAL A 241 4.27 11.18 -16.29
N PRO A 242 4.20 9.88 -15.97
CA PRO A 242 4.82 9.34 -14.77
C PRO A 242 6.33 9.55 -14.79
N VAL A 243 6.86 10.21 -13.77
CA VAL A 243 8.29 10.50 -13.65
C VAL A 243 9.05 9.48 -12.82
N ILE A 244 8.35 8.78 -11.95
CA ILE A 244 8.92 7.73 -11.09
C ILE A 244 7.82 6.81 -10.58
N THR A 245 8.12 5.52 -10.46
CA THR A 245 7.31 4.57 -9.70
C THR A 245 7.81 4.49 -8.27
N ASP A 246 6.95 4.09 -7.33
CA ASP A 246 7.35 3.84 -5.95
C ASP A 246 8.37 2.69 -5.83
N TYR A 247 8.28 1.66 -6.70
CA TYR A 247 9.33 0.64 -6.83
C TYR A 247 10.72 1.23 -7.11
N GLN A 248 10.79 2.30 -7.91
CA GLN A 248 12.04 3.02 -8.19
C GLN A 248 12.44 3.97 -7.07
N LEU A 249 11.47 4.44 -6.29
CA LEU A 249 11.70 5.32 -5.15
C LEU A 249 12.24 4.52 -3.94
N TRP A 250 11.61 3.40 -3.66
CA TRP A 250 11.99 2.47 -2.60
C TRP A 250 11.49 1.05 -2.97
N LYS A 251 12.40 0.21 -3.41
CA LYS A 251 12.10 -1.13 -3.89
C LYS A 251 11.40 -1.99 -2.84
N ASN A 252 10.27 -2.58 -3.22
CA ASN A 252 9.43 -3.41 -2.36
C ASN A 252 8.93 -2.68 -1.11
N ASN A 253 8.55 -1.41 -1.27
CA ASN A 253 7.92 -0.63 -0.21
C ASN A 253 6.51 -1.18 0.11
N PRO A 254 6.05 -1.07 1.39
CA PRO A 254 4.70 -1.46 1.77
C PRO A 254 3.68 -0.44 1.26
N GLU A 255 2.47 -0.91 0.92
CA GLU A 255 1.47 0.00 0.38
C GLU A 255 0.12 -0.10 1.11
N LYS A 256 -0.74 -1.08 0.79
CA LYS A 256 -2.07 -1.19 1.40
C LYS A 256 -2.15 -2.29 2.45
N VAL A 257 -3.19 -2.19 3.26
CA VAL A 257 -3.51 -3.21 4.27
C VAL A 257 -5.01 -3.53 4.23
N PHE A 258 -5.37 -4.73 4.69
CA PHE A 258 -6.74 -5.05 5.03
C PHE A 258 -6.97 -4.69 6.50
N GLY A 259 -7.82 -3.69 6.77
CA GLY A 259 -8.09 -3.18 8.11
C GLY A 259 -9.45 -3.63 8.63
N ILE A 260 -9.47 -4.03 9.89
CA ILE A 260 -10.67 -4.34 10.70
C ILE A 260 -10.55 -3.68 12.06
N THR A 261 -11.65 -3.48 12.79
CA THR A 261 -11.54 -3.04 14.18
C THR A 261 -10.98 -4.13 15.06
N ALA A 262 -10.24 -3.77 16.11
CA ALA A 262 -9.76 -4.74 17.10
C ALA A 262 -10.94 -5.48 17.78
N GLU A 263 -12.04 -4.77 18.01
CA GLU A 263 -13.28 -5.37 18.55
C GLU A 263 -13.84 -6.45 17.62
N PHE A 264 -13.85 -6.23 16.30
CA PHE A 264 -14.28 -7.24 15.33
C PHE A 264 -13.44 -8.52 15.45
N ALA A 265 -12.11 -8.37 15.48
CA ALA A 265 -11.22 -9.53 15.58
C ALA A 265 -11.38 -10.29 16.92
N GLU A 266 -11.65 -9.58 18.01
CA GLU A 266 -11.91 -10.19 19.32
C GLU A 266 -13.25 -10.92 19.37
N GLN A 267 -14.28 -10.37 18.74
CA GLN A 267 -15.62 -10.97 18.71
C GLN A 267 -15.73 -12.11 17.70
N TYR A 268 -14.99 -12.06 16.60
CA TYR A 268 -15.10 -12.98 15.47
C TYR A 268 -13.72 -13.56 15.06
N PRO A 269 -13.03 -14.26 15.97
CA PRO A 269 -11.66 -14.73 15.69
C PRO A 269 -11.61 -15.76 14.55
N ASN A 270 -12.52 -16.73 14.48
CA ASN A 270 -12.54 -17.71 13.39
C ASN A 270 -12.91 -17.05 12.04
N THR A 271 -13.86 -16.11 12.08
CA THR A 271 -14.21 -15.30 10.90
C THR A 271 -13.01 -14.49 10.40
N THR A 272 -12.23 -13.91 11.31
CA THR A 272 -10.99 -13.17 10.97
C THR A 272 -9.95 -14.08 10.33
N LEU A 273 -9.78 -15.31 10.83
CA LEU A 273 -8.89 -16.31 10.21
C LEU A 273 -9.38 -16.71 8.82
N ALA A 274 -10.69 -16.96 8.66
CA ALA A 274 -11.29 -17.33 7.37
C ALA A 274 -11.12 -16.22 6.32
N ILE A 275 -11.31 -14.95 6.68
CA ILE A 275 -11.03 -13.79 5.82
C ILE A 275 -9.56 -13.79 5.40
N THR A 276 -8.64 -13.93 6.36
CA THR A 276 -7.20 -13.89 6.11
C THR A 276 -6.76 -15.06 5.22
N LYS A 277 -7.30 -16.27 5.40
CA LYS A 277 -7.07 -17.42 4.51
C LYS A 277 -7.49 -17.13 3.07
N ALA A 278 -8.69 -16.60 2.87
CA ALA A 278 -9.19 -16.27 1.54
C ALA A 278 -8.32 -15.23 0.83
N LEU A 279 -7.88 -14.20 1.55
CA LEU A 279 -6.99 -13.15 1.01
C LEU A 279 -5.59 -13.68 0.68
N ILE A 280 -5.01 -14.56 1.52
CA ILE A 280 -3.72 -15.21 1.23
C ILE A 280 -3.83 -16.03 -0.07
N ARG A 281 -4.89 -16.82 -0.24
CA ARG A 281 -5.12 -17.60 -1.48
C ARG A 281 -5.22 -16.71 -2.71
N ALA A 282 -5.93 -15.59 -2.61
CA ALA A 282 -6.04 -14.62 -3.70
C ALA A 282 -4.68 -14.00 -4.06
N ALA A 283 -3.88 -13.65 -3.05
CA ALA A 283 -2.54 -13.10 -3.25
C ALA A 283 -1.59 -14.12 -3.91
N ILE A 284 -1.61 -15.38 -3.47
CA ILE A 284 -0.86 -16.49 -4.10
C ILE A 284 -1.26 -16.60 -5.58
N TRP A 285 -2.55 -16.65 -5.89
CA TRP A 285 -3.04 -16.76 -7.26
C TRP A 285 -2.59 -15.59 -8.14
N LEU A 286 -2.58 -14.36 -7.60
CA LEU A 286 -2.14 -13.17 -8.31
C LEU A 286 -0.66 -13.23 -8.75
N ASP A 287 0.22 -13.82 -7.94
CA ASP A 287 1.66 -13.85 -8.19
C ASP A 287 2.16 -15.21 -8.72
N GLU A 288 1.26 -16.18 -8.82
CA GLU A 288 1.59 -17.55 -9.23
C GLU A 288 2.18 -17.58 -10.64
N ASN A 289 3.15 -18.49 -10.85
CA ASN A 289 3.77 -18.74 -12.15
C ASN A 289 4.25 -17.47 -12.87
N GLU A 290 5.00 -16.62 -12.16
CA GLU A 290 5.55 -15.37 -12.70
C GLU A 290 4.45 -14.43 -13.23
N ASN A 291 3.39 -14.25 -12.47
CA ASN A 291 2.25 -13.38 -12.79
C ASN A 291 1.35 -13.90 -13.93
N ALA A 292 1.31 -15.21 -14.16
CA ALA A 292 0.56 -15.81 -15.28
C ALA A 292 -0.95 -15.47 -15.24
N ASN A 293 -1.52 -15.27 -14.04
CA ASN A 293 -2.94 -14.98 -13.85
C ASN A 293 -3.28 -13.47 -13.92
N ARG A 294 -2.28 -12.59 -14.10
CA ARG A 294 -2.51 -11.14 -14.14
C ARG A 294 -3.43 -10.68 -15.27
N PRO A 295 -3.41 -11.26 -16.49
CA PRO A 295 -4.39 -10.91 -17.53
C PRO A 295 -5.84 -11.14 -17.08
N GLU A 296 -6.13 -12.26 -16.40
CA GLU A 296 -7.45 -12.54 -15.85
C GLU A 296 -7.81 -11.57 -14.72
N ALA A 297 -6.87 -11.27 -13.84
CA ALA A 297 -7.07 -10.23 -12.80
C ALA A 297 -7.40 -8.87 -13.42
N VAL A 298 -6.76 -8.49 -14.53
CA VAL A 298 -7.08 -7.25 -15.28
C VAL A 298 -8.51 -7.29 -15.83
N GLU A 299 -8.97 -8.43 -16.37
CA GLU A 299 -10.37 -8.60 -16.82
C GLU A 299 -11.36 -8.41 -15.68
N ILE A 300 -11.06 -8.97 -14.50
CA ILE A 300 -11.88 -8.79 -13.30
C ILE A 300 -11.91 -7.30 -12.92
N LEU A 301 -10.74 -6.68 -12.73
CA LEU A 301 -10.63 -5.30 -12.26
C LEU A 301 -11.21 -4.27 -13.25
N SER A 302 -11.23 -4.56 -14.56
CA SER A 302 -11.79 -3.65 -15.56
C SER A 302 -13.33 -3.54 -15.51
N ARG A 303 -14.00 -4.45 -14.81
CA ARG A 303 -15.45 -4.40 -14.63
C ARG A 303 -15.87 -3.18 -13.79
N PRO A 304 -17.03 -2.55 -14.12
CA PRO A 304 -17.52 -1.34 -13.46
C PRO A 304 -17.72 -1.47 -11.93
N GLU A 305 -18.04 -2.66 -11.44
CA GLU A 305 -18.22 -2.98 -10.03
C GLU A 305 -16.91 -2.91 -9.24
N TYR A 306 -15.74 -3.07 -9.88
CA TYR A 306 -14.41 -2.98 -9.26
C TYR A 306 -13.74 -1.64 -9.61
N VAL A 307 -12.61 -1.67 -10.32
CA VAL A 307 -11.89 -0.44 -10.70
C VAL A 307 -12.61 0.29 -11.82
N GLY A 308 -13.03 -0.42 -12.86
CA GLY A 308 -13.83 0.12 -13.96
C GLY A 308 -13.05 0.99 -14.93
N ALA A 309 -11.72 0.89 -14.99
CA ALA A 309 -10.90 1.48 -16.04
C ALA A 309 -10.75 0.49 -17.21
N ASP A 310 -10.37 1.01 -18.38
CA ASP A 310 -10.17 0.18 -19.57
C ASP A 310 -9.11 -0.90 -19.33
N TYR A 311 -9.32 -2.09 -19.91
CA TYR A 311 -8.39 -3.22 -19.79
C TYR A 311 -6.94 -2.83 -20.11
N ASP A 312 -6.70 -2.15 -21.24
CA ASP A 312 -5.35 -1.76 -21.67
C ASP A 312 -4.67 -0.78 -20.69
N VAL A 313 -5.44 0.05 -20.01
CA VAL A 313 -4.95 0.98 -18.99
C VAL A 313 -4.49 0.21 -17.75
N ILE A 314 -5.31 -0.72 -17.25
CA ILE A 314 -4.95 -1.56 -16.09
C ILE A 314 -3.78 -2.48 -16.43
N ALA A 315 -3.79 -3.11 -17.62
CA ALA A 315 -2.76 -4.05 -18.07
C ALA A 315 -1.36 -3.43 -18.10
N ASN A 316 -1.26 -2.13 -18.41
CA ASN A 316 0.03 -1.44 -18.50
C ASN A 316 0.83 -1.37 -17.20
N SER A 317 0.23 -1.69 -16.06
CA SER A 317 0.92 -1.76 -14.77
C SER A 317 0.82 -3.13 -14.08
N MET A 318 -0.20 -3.91 -14.45
CA MET A 318 -0.47 -5.20 -13.80
C MET A 318 0.24 -6.40 -14.45
N THR A 319 0.73 -6.27 -15.69
CA THR A 319 1.25 -7.40 -16.47
C THR A 319 2.77 -7.39 -16.66
N GLY A 320 3.51 -6.77 -15.73
CA GLY A 320 4.98 -6.76 -15.71
C GLY A 320 5.62 -5.63 -16.49
N PHE A 321 4.83 -4.71 -17.00
CA PHE A 321 5.30 -3.50 -17.69
C PHE A 321 4.81 -2.25 -17.00
N PHE A 322 5.45 -1.12 -17.31
CA PHE A 322 4.98 0.20 -16.94
C PHE A 322 5.27 1.18 -18.10
N GLU A 323 4.26 1.92 -18.54
CA GLU A 323 4.40 2.90 -19.62
C GLU A 323 4.58 4.29 -19.03
N PHE A 324 5.75 4.90 -19.26
CA PHE A 324 6.08 6.25 -18.75
C PHE A 324 5.59 7.37 -19.69
N GLU A 325 5.92 7.29 -20.96
CA GLU A 325 5.32 8.09 -22.03
C GLU A 325 4.67 7.14 -23.02
N LYS A 326 3.77 7.63 -23.85
CA LYS A 326 3.12 6.81 -24.88
C LYS A 326 4.18 6.19 -25.80
N GLY A 327 4.33 4.88 -25.72
CA GLY A 327 5.34 4.12 -26.46
C GLY A 327 6.64 3.87 -25.70
N ASP A 328 6.89 4.50 -24.53
CA ASP A 328 8.00 4.18 -23.64
C ASP A 328 7.57 3.19 -22.57
N LYS A 329 7.33 1.94 -23.00
CA LYS A 329 6.96 0.83 -22.13
C LYS A 329 8.22 0.12 -21.66
N ARG A 330 8.35 -0.08 -20.36
CA ARG A 330 9.53 -0.69 -19.71
C ARG A 330 9.14 -1.87 -18.86
N ASP A 331 10.02 -2.88 -18.79
CA ASP A 331 9.83 -4.05 -17.93
C ASP A 331 10.03 -3.63 -16.46
N ILE A 332 9.00 -3.76 -15.66
CA ILE A 332 9.00 -3.63 -14.20
C ILE A 332 8.09 -4.71 -13.64
N PRO A 333 8.53 -5.99 -13.66
CA PRO A 333 7.68 -7.13 -13.27
C PRO A 333 7.23 -7.10 -11.80
N ASP A 334 7.99 -6.41 -10.95
CA ASP A 334 7.70 -6.24 -9.52
C ASP A 334 7.10 -4.86 -9.22
N PHE A 335 6.53 -4.18 -10.21
CA PHE A 335 5.87 -2.90 -9.98
C PHE A 335 4.71 -3.02 -8.97
N ASN A 336 3.95 -4.12 -9.02
CA ASN A 336 2.91 -4.40 -8.05
C ASN A 336 2.98 -5.89 -7.67
N VAL A 337 3.29 -6.16 -6.41
CA VAL A 337 3.53 -7.50 -5.87
C VAL A 337 2.49 -7.79 -4.81
N PHE A 338 1.81 -8.96 -4.92
CA PHE A 338 0.73 -9.33 -4.00
C PHE A 338 1.10 -10.44 -3.03
N PHE A 339 2.08 -11.29 -3.33
CA PHE A 339 2.47 -12.40 -2.46
C PHE A 339 3.98 -12.59 -2.33
N ARG A 340 4.72 -12.53 -3.45
CA ARG A 340 6.18 -12.70 -3.43
C ARG A 340 6.82 -11.74 -2.41
N TYR A 341 8.03 -12.09 -1.93
CA TYR A 341 8.79 -11.29 -0.96
C TYR A 341 8.06 -11.08 0.38
N ASN A 342 7.17 -12.01 0.73
CA ASN A 342 6.29 -11.91 1.91
C ASN A 342 5.42 -10.63 1.89
N ALA A 343 4.92 -10.23 0.72
CA ALA A 343 4.15 -9.01 0.53
C ALA A 343 2.94 -8.92 1.47
N THR A 344 2.32 -10.07 1.76
CA THR A 344 1.10 -10.13 2.57
C THR A 344 1.34 -10.24 4.07
N TYR A 345 2.57 -10.52 4.50
CA TYR A 345 2.92 -10.58 5.91
C TYR A 345 3.02 -9.16 6.51
N PRO A 346 2.23 -8.83 7.54
CA PRO A 346 2.22 -7.48 8.11
C PRO A 346 3.43 -7.26 9.02
N PHE A 347 4.54 -6.80 8.43
CA PHE A 347 5.77 -6.53 9.15
C PHE A 347 5.65 -5.31 10.06
N TYR A 348 6.11 -5.41 11.31
CA TYR A 348 6.21 -4.27 12.22
C TYR A 348 7.12 -3.16 11.69
N SER A 349 8.19 -3.52 10.96
CA SER A 349 9.07 -2.54 10.32
C SER A 349 8.33 -1.65 9.33
N ASP A 350 7.31 -2.16 8.63
CA ASP A 350 6.50 -1.36 7.71
C ASP A 350 5.65 -0.35 8.48
N ALA A 351 5.01 -0.77 9.58
CA ALA A 351 4.29 0.13 10.47
C ALA A 351 5.19 1.23 11.06
N VAL A 352 6.40 0.85 11.49
CA VAL A 352 7.39 1.80 12.01
C VAL A 352 7.76 2.84 10.97
N TRP A 353 7.91 2.47 9.69
CA TRP A 353 8.20 3.45 8.64
C TRP A 353 7.11 4.53 8.54
N TYR A 354 5.84 4.15 8.52
CA TYR A 354 4.74 5.11 8.50
C TYR A 354 4.77 6.06 9.70
N LEU A 355 5.00 5.54 10.88
CA LEU A 355 5.12 6.34 12.11
C LEU A 355 6.33 7.30 12.05
N THR A 356 7.46 6.87 11.47
CA THR A 356 8.60 7.78 11.24
C THR A 356 8.27 8.88 10.25
N GLN A 357 7.53 8.60 9.17
CA GLN A 357 7.08 9.65 8.26
C GLN A 357 6.07 10.59 8.92
N MET A 358 5.16 10.09 9.76
CA MET A 358 4.27 10.95 10.57
C MET A 358 5.08 11.89 11.48
N ARG A 359 6.15 11.40 12.11
CA ARG A 359 7.06 12.25 12.92
C ARG A 359 7.86 13.21 12.04
N ARG A 360 8.44 12.71 10.95
CA ARG A 360 9.24 13.52 10.00
C ARG A 360 8.51 14.79 9.55
N TRP A 361 7.23 14.68 9.33
CA TRP A 361 6.41 15.75 8.74
C TRP A 361 5.52 16.47 9.75
N GLY A 362 5.62 16.16 11.05
CA GLY A 362 4.97 16.91 12.13
C GLY A 362 3.56 16.45 12.50
N GLN A 363 3.07 15.35 11.95
CA GLN A 363 1.80 14.73 12.35
C GLN A 363 1.91 14.13 13.77
N ILE A 364 3.08 13.59 14.11
CA ILE A 364 3.49 13.32 15.48
C ILE A 364 4.36 14.50 15.90
N SER A 365 3.84 15.40 16.73
CA SER A 365 4.47 16.66 17.09
C SER A 365 5.67 16.50 18.01
N GLU A 366 5.69 15.46 18.85
CA GLU A 366 6.71 15.23 19.86
C GLU A 366 7.64 14.08 19.50
N ASP A 367 8.85 14.09 20.05
CA ASP A 367 9.77 12.97 19.98
C ASP A 367 9.19 11.75 20.70
N LYS A 368 9.42 10.58 20.09
CA LYS A 368 9.04 9.29 20.65
C LYS A 368 10.27 8.39 20.75
N SER A 369 10.30 7.53 21.77
CA SER A 369 11.36 6.53 21.89
C SER A 369 11.21 5.42 20.83
N ASP A 370 12.29 4.71 20.50
CA ASP A 370 12.21 3.55 19.60
C ASP A 370 11.23 2.49 20.11
N ALA A 371 11.17 2.30 21.43
CA ALA A 371 10.20 1.40 22.06
C ALA A 371 8.73 1.82 21.83
N TRP A 372 8.44 3.11 21.72
CA TRP A 372 7.10 3.58 21.39
C TRP A 372 6.69 3.22 19.97
N TYR A 373 7.62 3.33 19.00
CA TYR A 373 7.36 2.93 17.62
C TYR A 373 7.04 1.43 17.51
N ASP A 374 7.82 0.58 18.18
CA ASP A 374 7.59 -0.86 18.26
C ASP A 374 6.23 -1.17 18.93
N GLU A 375 5.90 -0.51 20.03
CA GLU A 375 4.63 -0.69 20.74
C GLU A 375 3.43 -0.36 19.83
N MET A 376 3.47 0.78 19.13
CA MET A 376 2.38 1.17 18.23
C MET A 376 2.26 0.24 17.03
N ALA A 377 3.38 -0.19 16.46
CA ALA A 377 3.40 -1.18 15.39
C ALA A 377 2.71 -2.49 15.80
N ARG A 378 3.03 -3.01 16.98
CA ARG A 378 2.42 -4.25 17.52
C ARG A 378 0.94 -4.10 17.92
N LYS A 379 0.50 -2.90 18.27
CA LYS A 379 -0.93 -2.65 18.50
C LYS A 379 -1.75 -2.82 17.25
N VAL A 380 -1.20 -2.45 16.09
CA VAL A 380 -1.94 -2.38 14.82
C VAL A 380 -1.68 -3.60 13.94
N TYR A 381 -0.41 -3.97 13.71
CA TYR A 381 -0.04 -5.06 12.81
C TYR A 381 -0.07 -6.40 13.56
N LYS A 382 -0.75 -7.41 12.97
CA LYS A 382 -1.06 -8.70 13.61
C LYS A 382 -0.50 -9.89 12.84
N PRO A 383 0.84 -10.02 12.74
CA PRO A 383 1.47 -11.13 12.05
C PRO A 383 1.12 -12.50 12.67
N GLU A 384 0.73 -12.55 13.96
CA GLU A 384 0.28 -13.76 14.62
C GLU A 384 -1.02 -14.32 14.00
N ILE A 385 -1.98 -13.45 13.64
CA ILE A 385 -3.23 -13.87 12.98
C ILE A 385 -2.91 -14.35 11.56
N TYR A 386 -2.02 -13.63 10.85
CA TYR A 386 -1.58 -14.04 9.52
C TYR A 386 -0.95 -15.44 9.52
N LEU A 387 -0.01 -15.70 10.43
CA LEU A 387 0.67 -17.01 10.51
C LEU A 387 -0.27 -18.13 10.92
N GLU A 388 -1.25 -17.86 11.77
CA GLU A 388 -2.28 -18.85 12.13
C GLU A 388 -3.13 -19.22 10.91
N ALA A 389 -3.62 -18.24 10.16
CA ALA A 389 -4.33 -18.46 8.89
C ALA A 389 -3.48 -19.20 7.85
N ALA A 390 -2.21 -18.83 7.72
CA ALA A 390 -1.25 -19.50 6.84
C ALA A 390 -1.02 -20.95 7.24
N ARG A 391 -0.95 -21.26 8.55
CA ARG A 391 -0.80 -22.63 9.05
C ARG A 391 -2.00 -23.49 8.66
N LEU A 392 -3.21 -22.97 8.82
CA LEU A 392 -4.43 -23.67 8.40
C LEU A 392 -4.39 -24.00 6.89
N LEU A 393 -3.99 -23.03 6.04
CA LEU A 393 -3.88 -23.27 4.59
C LEU A 393 -2.83 -24.34 4.25
N VAL A 394 -1.70 -24.36 4.96
CA VAL A 394 -0.67 -25.41 4.78
C VAL A 394 -1.20 -26.77 5.19
N ASP A 395 -1.87 -26.88 6.35
CA ASP A 395 -2.44 -28.12 6.86
C ASP A 395 -3.55 -28.67 5.94
N GLU A 396 -4.29 -27.78 5.27
CA GLU A 396 -5.30 -28.09 4.26
C GLU A 396 -4.70 -28.42 2.88
N GLY A 397 -3.39 -28.24 2.70
CA GLY A 397 -2.69 -28.45 1.42
C GLY A 397 -2.98 -27.38 0.36
N MET A 398 -3.46 -26.21 0.77
CA MET A 398 -3.80 -25.08 -0.11
C MET A 398 -2.65 -24.08 -0.29
N ALA A 399 -1.59 -24.21 0.50
CA ALA A 399 -0.38 -23.38 0.40
C ALA A 399 0.86 -24.21 0.77
N ASN A 400 2.06 -23.75 0.35
CA ASN A 400 3.30 -24.43 0.70
C ASN A 400 3.89 -23.84 1.99
N GLU A 401 4.38 -24.69 2.88
CA GLU A 401 5.01 -24.26 4.13
C GLU A 401 6.22 -23.33 3.89
N ALA A 402 6.98 -23.55 2.83
CA ALA A 402 8.14 -22.75 2.50
C ALA A 402 7.85 -21.29 2.10
N ASP A 403 6.58 -20.96 1.82
CA ASP A 403 6.19 -19.65 1.31
C ASP A 403 5.95 -18.62 2.43
N PHE A 404 6.05 -19.03 3.71
CA PHE A 404 5.73 -18.17 4.84
C PHE A 404 6.93 -17.96 5.79
N PRO A 405 7.03 -16.77 6.41
CA PRO A 405 8.15 -16.40 7.27
C PRO A 405 7.94 -16.84 8.72
N TRP A 406 7.88 -18.16 8.98
CA TRP A 406 7.56 -18.76 10.29
C TRP A 406 8.46 -18.28 11.44
N ASP A 407 9.74 -18.07 11.15
CA ASP A 407 10.75 -17.66 12.14
C ASP A 407 10.94 -16.13 12.21
N SER A 408 10.07 -15.36 11.55
CA SER A 408 10.16 -13.90 11.55
C SER A 408 9.83 -13.33 12.93
N ASP A 409 10.62 -12.38 13.39
CA ASP A 409 10.31 -11.56 14.57
C ASP A 409 9.44 -10.33 14.24
N GLY A 410 8.95 -10.25 12.98
CA GLY A 410 8.12 -9.17 12.47
C GLY A 410 8.89 -8.00 11.87
N TYR A 411 10.21 -8.07 11.78
CA TYR A 411 11.04 -7.03 11.19
C TYR A 411 11.75 -7.51 9.92
N LYS A 412 11.63 -6.73 8.86
CA LYS A 412 12.44 -6.90 7.64
C LYS A 412 13.91 -6.64 7.95
N ALA A 413 14.79 -7.20 7.14
CA ALA A 413 16.19 -6.77 7.09
C ALA A 413 16.25 -5.27 6.69
N PRO A 414 17.27 -4.53 7.15
CA PRO A 414 17.44 -3.13 6.73
C PRO A 414 17.45 -2.98 5.22
N THR A 415 16.74 -1.98 4.70
CA THR A 415 16.71 -1.69 3.26
C THR A 415 18.09 -1.22 2.81
N PRO A 416 18.72 -1.85 1.80
CA PRO A 416 20.02 -1.40 1.30
C PRO A 416 19.93 -0.01 0.67
N ALA A 417 21.00 0.78 0.79
CA ALA A 417 21.11 2.10 0.17
C ALA A 417 20.85 2.10 -1.36
N ALA A 418 21.15 0.99 -2.04
CA ALA A 418 20.93 0.86 -3.47
C ALA A 418 19.46 0.71 -3.87
N ASP A 419 18.59 0.35 -2.94
CA ASP A 419 17.16 0.08 -3.16
C ASP A 419 16.27 1.28 -2.77
N ILE A 420 16.87 2.44 -2.49
CA ILE A 420 16.16 3.67 -2.13
C ILE A 420 16.79 4.89 -2.84
N ILE A 421 15.96 5.82 -3.30
CA ILE A 421 16.36 6.88 -4.24
C ILE A 421 17.43 7.84 -3.70
N ASP A 422 17.43 8.13 -2.41
CA ASP A 422 18.41 9.03 -1.77
C ASP A 422 19.62 8.30 -1.18
N GLY A 423 19.63 6.96 -1.25
CA GLY A 423 20.70 6.15 -0.73
C GLY A 423 20.77 6.08 0.81
N ILE A 424 19.72 6.49 1.52
CA ILE A 424 19.65 6.45 2.98
C ILE A 424 18.99 5.14 3.42
N PRO A 425 19.73 4.20 4.02
CA PRO A 425 19.17 2.91 4.44
C PRO A 425 18.06 3.10 5.48
N TYR A 426 17.00 2.30 5.37
CA TYR A 426 15.95 2.22 6.38
C TYR A 426 16.11 0.95 7.23
N ASP A 427 16.16 1.11 8.55
CA ASP A 427 16.06 0.04 9.53
C ASP A 427 14.92 0.32 10.51
N GLY A 428 13.88 -0.51 10.46
CA GLY A 428 12.71 -0.36 11.35
C GLY A 428 13.04 -0.57 12.83
N ARG A 429 14.23 -1.11 13.17
CA ARG A 429 14.68 -1.30 14.56
C ARG A 429 15.33 -0.05 15.17
N ALA A 430 15.67 0.94 14.32
CA ALA A 430 16.34 2.17 14.72
C ALA A 430 15.63 3.41 14.13
N PRO A 431 14.33 3.63 14.44
CA PRO A 431 13.53 4.67 13.81
C PRO A 431 14.08 6.09 14.08
N ASN A 432 14.63 6.37 15.26
CA ASN A 432 15.20 7.69 15.56
C ASN A 432 16.52 7.93 14.80
N ASP A 433 17.40 6.93 14.68
CA ASP A 433 18.61 7.04 13.87
C ASP A 433 18.27 7.28 12.39
N TYR A 434 17.24 6.62 11.89
CA TYR A 434 16.73 6.84 10.53
C TYR A 434 16.22 8.28 10.35
N LEU A 435 15.40 8.81 11.29
CA LEU A 435 14.91 10.19 11.25
C LEU A 435 16.08 11.22 11.26
N GLU A 436 17.09 10.99 12.08
CA GLU A 436 18.28 11.88 12.14
C GLU A 436 19.09 11.87 10.83
N SER A 437 19.10 10.76 10.09
CA SER A 437 19.85 10.62 8.84
C SER A 437 19.22 11.39 7.66
N LEU A 438 17.94 11.73 7.74
CA LEU A 438 17.19 12.36 6.64
C LEU A 438 17.52 13.86 6.54
N PRO A 439 17.93 14.42 5.37
CA PRO A 439 18.33 15.83 5.26
C PRO A 439 17.19 16.82 5.56
N ILE A 440 15.98 16.52 5.08
CA ILE A 440 14.77 17.35 5.25
C ILE A 440 13.76 16.59 6.09
N GLY A 441 13.30 17.21 7.17
CA GLY A 441 12.34 16.68 8.14
C GLY A 441 12.69 17.11 9.56
N LEU A 442 11.75 16.89 10.47
CA LEU A 442 11.95 17.20 11.90
C LEU A 442 13.03 16.29 12.49
N LYS A 443 13.90 16.90 13.29
CA LYS A 443 14.93 16.23 14.08
C LYS A 443 14.50 16.10 15.54
N ALA A 444 15.29 15.36 16.32
CA ALA A 444 15.09 15.24 17.75
C ALA A 444 15.02 16.63 18.42
N GLY A 445 14.05 16.81 19.31
CA GLY A 445 13.80 18.07 20.00
C GLY A 445 13.18 19.18 19.15
N GLN A 446 12.95 18.96 17.86
CA GLN A 446 12.31 19.97 17.02
C GLN A 446 10.78 19.75 16.98
N ILE A 447 10.06 20.85 17.03
CA ILE A 447 8.62 20.93 16.78
C ILE A 447 8.38 21.98 15.69
N VAL A 448 7.31 21.81 14.92
CA VAL A 448 6.89 22.85 14.00
C VAL A 448 6.32 24.00 14.83
N ALA A 449 6.93 25.19 14.74
CA ALA A 449 6.41 26.39 15.41
C ALA A 449 5.00 26.66 14.91
N GLY A 450 4.09 26.92 15.83
CA GLY A 450 2.77 27.45 15.49
C GLY A 450 2.96 28.70 14.64
N THR A 451 2.24 28.80 13.54
CA THR A 451 2.13 30.05 12.81
C THR A 451 1.41 31.03 13.75
N GLU A 452 2.16 31.91 14.43
CA GLU A 452 1.58 33.15 14.91
C GLU A 452 1.07 33.86 13.64
N VAL A 453 -0.23 33.82 13.44
CA VAL A 453 -0.90 34.65 12.47
C VAL A 453 -0.79 36.06 13.08
N GLU A 454 0.22 36.80 12.66
CA GLU A 454 0.21 38.25 12.87
C GLU A 454 -1.05 38.77 12.17
N GLY A 455 -1.97 39.30 13.00
CA GLY A 455 -3.23 39.88 12.60
C GLY A 455 -3.10 41.18 11.79
#